data_e4b6b1188192228d70df7f543a748891
#
_entry.id   e4b6b1188192228d70df7f543a748891
#
_cell.length_a   1.000
_cell.length_b   1.000
_cell.length_c   1.000
_cell.angle_alpha   90.00
_cell.angle_beta   90.00
_cell.angle_gamma   90.00
#
_symmetry.space_group_name_H-M   'P 1'
#
loop_
_entity.id
_entity.type
_entity.pdbx_description
1 polymer ?
#
loop_
_entity_poly.entity_id
_entity_poly.type
_entity_poly.pdbx_seq_one_letter_code
_entity_poly.pdbx_strand_id
1 'polypeptide(L)'
;QWLVGSDFTDYFFVAHDKMKDYLISKNIPEEKIFATGIPISSRFLKQYNKEEILKEFDLQKDKKTILFFGGGEFGLGKTQTVEIFESLIRDFNYLQVIAISGKNTKMKESFNNIVQKYNKENSVKILEYTNQVPELMSISDLVVSKPGGLTTSESLASNLPMIIINPIPGQEEENAEFLEENGTGIWLRKNSSTYDVLKDLLDNPEKLKKMKQNTNILAKKHSTEDICEICI
;
A
#
# COMPACT_ATOMS: atom_id res chain seq x y z
N GLN A 1 22.96 9.58 10.02
CA GLN A 1 23.64 8.33 10.46
C GLN A 1 23.77 7.30 9.34
N TRP A 2 22.84 7.25 8.39
CA TRP A 2 22.82 6.28 7.28
C TRP A 2 23.89 6.53 6.20
N LEU A 3 24.50 7.69 6.20
CA LEU A 3 25.49 8.11 5.21
C LEU A 3 26.96 7.95 5.69
N VAL A 4 27.17 7.23 6.78
CA VAL A 4 28.53 6.92 7.24
C VAL A 4 29.20 6.00 6.20
N GLY A 5 30.33 6.43 5.65
CA GLY A 5 31.05 5.72 4.58
C GLY A 5 30.54 6.06 3.16
N SER A 6 29.72 7.08 2.98
CA SER A 6 29.23 7.52 1.65
C SER A 6 30.34 7.89 0.67
N ASP A 7 31.53 8.24 1.15
CA ASP A 7 32.72 8.57 0.33
C ASP A 7 33.18 7.39 -0.55
N PHE A 8 32.88 6.15 -0.12
CA PHE A 8 33.21 4.91 -0.82
C PHE A 8 32.05 4.35 -1.65
N THR A 9 30.90 5.06 -1.69
CA THR A 9 29.73 4.64 -2.45
C THR A 9 29.80 5.23 -3.86
N ASP A 10 29.67 4.37 -4.88
CA ASP A 10 29.67 4.80 -6.28
C ASP A 10 28.34 5.47 -6.64
N TYR A 11 27.22 4.82 -6.31
CA TYR A 11 25.87 5.29 -6.66
C TYR A 11 24.88 5.12 -5.50
N PHE A 12 23.90 6.04 -5.44
CA PHE A 12 22.75 6.00 -4.55
C PHE A 12 21.47 5.87 -5.38
N PHE A 13 20.75 4.78 -5.22
CA PHE A 13 19.45 4.58 -5.84
C PHE A 13 18.37 4.86 -4.81
N VAL A 14 17.52 5.84 -5.10
CA VAL A 14 16.49 6.32 -4.15
C VAL A 14 15.09 6.14 -4.73
N ALA A 15 14.10 6.09 -3.84
CA ALA A 15 12.73 5.78 -4.20
C ALA A 15 12.07 6.86 -5.07
N HIS A 16 12.41 8.15 -4.86
CA HIS A 16 11.81 9.29 -5.55
C HIS A 16 12.68 10.54 -5.46
N ASP A 17 12.36 11.56 -6.25
CA ASP A 17 13.17 12.78 -6.42
C ASP A 17 13.33 13.56 -5.09
N LYS A 18 12.31 13.61 -4.22
CA LYS A 18 12.41 14.25 -2.89
C LYS A 18 13.54 13.65 -2.03
N MET A 19 13.78 12.31 -2.15
CA MET A 19 14.92 11.68 -1.49
C MET A 19 16.25 12.04 -2.15
N LYS A 20 16.27 12.22 -3.48
CA LYS A 20 17.45 12.73 -4.20
C LYS A 20 17.80 14.13 -3.69
N ASP A 21 16.83 15.04 -3.62
CA ASP A 21 17.04 16.41 -3.12
C ASP A 21 17.56 16.41 -1.68
N TYR A 22 17.01 15.51 -0.83
CA TYR A 22 17.49 15.36 0.54
C TYR A 22 18.96 14.93 0.59
N LEU A 23 19.41 13.97 -0.23
CA LEU A 23 20.81 13.55 -0.28
C LEU A 23 21.74 14.66 -0.80
N ILE A 24 21.29 15.42 -1.80
CA ILE A 24 22.03 16.61 -2.30
C ILE A 24 22.20 17.63 -1.15
N SER A 25 21.17 17.86 -0.35
CA SER A 25 21.24 18.75 0.83
C SER A 25 22.22 18.27 1.91
N LYS A 26 22.60 16.98 1.86
CA LYS A 26 23.62 16.37 2.71
C LYS A 26 25.01 16.33 2.08
N ASN A 27 25.23 17.10 1.02
CA ASN A 27 26.48 17.20 0.26
C ASN A 27 26.89 15.89 -0.46
N ILE A 28 25.95 15.02 -0.79
CA ILE A 28 26.22 13.92 -1.72
C ILE A 28 26.20 14.50 -3.14
N PRO A 29 27.22 14.23 -3.97
CA PRO A 29 27.26 14.71 -5.36
C PRO A 29 26.04 14.24 -6.16
N GLU A 30 25.40 15.15 -6.88
CA GLU A 30 24.16 14.88 -7.61
C GLU A 30 24.34 13.77 -8.66
N GLU A 31 25.49 13.71 -9.32
CA GLU A 31 25.83 12.71 -10.33
C GLU A 31 25.90 11.27 -9.78
N LYS A 32 25.96 11.10 -8.47
CA LYS A 32 25.90 9.80 -7.81
C LYS A 32 24.48 9.38 -7.42
N ILE A 33 23.47 10.24 -7.55
CA ILE A 33 22.14 10.01 -7.00
C ILE A 33 21.09 9.83 -8.10
N PHE A 34 20.45 8.67 -8.13
CA PHE A 34 19.47 8.30 -9.16
C PHE A 34 18.13 7.95 -8.51
N ALA A 35 17.07 8.68 -8.88
CA ALA A 35 15.71 8.43 -8.39
C ALA A 35 15.00 7.35 -9.24
N THR A 36 15.55 6.16 -9.24
CA THR A 36 15.07 5.02 -10.04
C THR A 36 13.85 4.33 -9.46
N GLY A 37 13.53 4.58 -8.19
CA GLY A 37 12.52 3.81 -7.47
C GLY A 37 13.12 2.59 -6.74
N ILE A 38 12.25 1.85 -6.07
CA ILE A 38 12.59 0.59 -5.38
C ILE A 38 12.27 -0.57 -6.33
N PRO A 39 13.22 -1.48 -6.61
CA PRO A 39 12.95 -2.68 -7.39
C PRO A 39 11.83 -3.54 -6.78
N ILE A 40 10.87 -3.91 -7.61
CA ILE A 40 9.75 -4.77 -7.24
C ILE A 40 9.69 -5.99 -8.16
N SER A 41 8.95 -7.01 -7.74
CA SER A 41 8.73 -8.19 -8.59
C SER A 41 8.00 -7.80 -9.88
N SER A 42 8.48 -8.32 -11.03
CA SER A 42 7.82 -8.14 -12.32
C SER A 42 6.37 -8.66 -12.34
N ARG A 43 5.97 -9.46 -11.35
CA ARG A 43 4.58 -9.92 -11.19
C ARG A 43 3.60 -8.75 -10.96
N PHE A 44 4.02 -7.65 -10.32
CA PHE A 44 3.18 -6.46 -10.14
C PHE A 44 2.94 -5.67 -11.44
N LEU A 45 3.70 -5.97 -12.50
CA LEU A 45 3.56 -5.33 -13.82
C LEU A 45 2.76 -6.18 -14.81
N LYS A 46 2.42 -7.43 -14.44
CA LYS A 46 1.66 -8.34 -15.30
C LYS A 46 0.19 -7.92 -15.40
N GLN A 47 -0.39 -8.18 -16.56
CA GLN A 47 -1.83 -8.16 -16.71
C GLN A 47 -2.41 -9.49 -16.26
N TYR A 48 -3.34 -9.45 -15.33
CA TYR A 48 -4.04 -10.61 -14.80
C TYR A 48 -5.47 -10.67 -15.31
N ASN A 49 -6.00 -11.89 -15.46
CA ASN A 49 -7.41 -12.11 -15.74
C ASN A 49 -8.22 -11.87 -14.44
N LYS A 50 -8.83 -10.68 -14.34
CA LYS A 50 -9.58 -10.27 -13.16
C LYS A 50 -10.76 -11.20 -12.85
N GLU A 51 -11.44 -11.73 -13.87
CA GLU A 51 -12.59 -12.60 -13.67
C GLU A 51 -12.19 -13.95 -13.04
N GLU A 52 -11.05 -14.51 -13.45
CA GLU A 52 -10.51 -15.73 -12.85
C GLU A 52 -10.15 -15.52 -11.37
N ILE A 53 -9.48 -14.42 -11.04
CA ILE A 53 -9.11 -14.11 -9.66
C ILE A 53 -10.35 -13.87 -8.80
N LEU A 54 -11.31 -13.07 -9.28
CA LEU A 54 -12.56 -12.84 -8.56
C LEU A 54 -13.30 -14.15 -8.28
N LYS A 55 -13.32 -15.07 -9.26
CA LYS A 55 -13.92 -16.41 -9.10
C LYS A 55 -13.15 -17.27 -8.10
N GLU A 56 -11.82 -17.27 -8.16
CA GLU A 56 -10.96 -18.03 -7.22
C GLU A 56 -11.21 -17.64 -5.77
N PHE A 57 -11.37 -16.33 -5.52
CA PHE A 57 -11.63 -15.80 -4.18
C PHE A 57 -13.11 -15.65 -3.85
N ASP A 58 -14.03 -16.15 -4.68
CA ASP A 58 -15.48 -16.04 -4.51
C ASP A 58 -15.89 -14.58 -4.22
N LEU A 59 -15.49 -13.67 -5.12
CA LEU A 59 -15.74 -12.23 -5.07
C LEU A 59 -16.68 -11.80 -6.19
N GLN A 60 -17.44 -10.73 -5.95
CA GLN A 60 -18.40 -10.18 -6.89
C GLN A 60 -17.77 -9.11 -7.78
N LYS A 61 -18.07 -9.14 -9.10
CA LYS A 61 -17.48 -8.24 -10.09
C LYS A 61 -17.96 -6.78 -9.94
N ASP A 62 -19.17 -6.60 -9.47
CA ASP A 62 -19.86 -5.30 -9.34
C ASP A 62 -19.58 -4.58 -8.03
N LYS A 63 -18.86 -5.21 -7.10
CA LYS A 63 -18.47 -4.61 -5.83
C LYS A 63 -17.05 -4.07 -5.85
N LYS A 64 -16.85 -2.93 -5.19
CA LYS A 64 -15.50 -2.42 -4.92
C LYS A 64 -14.77 -3.34 -3.96
N THR A 65 -13.53 -3.66 -4.31
CA THR A 65 -12.65 -4.55 -3.53
C THR A 65 -11.60 -3.75 -2.78
N ILE A 66 -11.55 -3.93 -1.47
CA ILE A 66 -10.53 -3.33 -0.60
C ILE A 66 -9.54 -4.43 -0.20
N LEU A 67 -8.26 -4.21 -0.48
CA LEU A 67 -7.18 -5.07 0.02
C LEU A 67 -6.68 -4.50 1.35
N PHE A 68 -6.79 -5.28 2.42
CA PHE A 68 -6.45 -4.84 3.78
C PHE A 68 -5.27 -5.64 4.33
N PHE A 69 -4.17 -4.97 4.63
CA PHE A 69 -3.03 -5.61 5.29
C PHE A 69 -3.10 -5.41 6.80
N GLY A 70 -3.23 -6.50 7.53
CA GLY A 70 -3.33 -6.50 9.01
C GLY A 70 -2.03 -6.15 9.74
N GLY A 71 -0.93 -5.96 8.99
CA GLY A 71 0.38 -5.63 9.55
C GLY A 71 1.27 -6.84 9.82
N GLY A 72 2.56 -6.57 10.04
CA GLY A 72 3.58 -7.58 10.28
C GLY A 72 3.65 -8.07 11.74
N GLU A 73 4.67 -8.90 12.05
CA GLU A 73 4.86 -9.60 13.33
C GLU A 73 4.99 -8.67 14.56
N PHE A 74 5.43 -7.42 14.38
CA PHE A 74 5.80 -6.54 15.50
C PHE A 74 4.63 -5.83 16.20
N GLY A 75 3.38 -6.07 15.82
CA GLY A 75 2.19 -5.68 16.58
C GLY A 75 1.96 -4.18 16.86
N LEU A 76 2.80 -3.29 16.35
CA LEU A 76 2.65 -1.84 16.52
C LEU A 76 1.39 -1.36 15.80
N GLY A 77 0.52 -0.66 16.52
CA GLY A 77 -0.74 -0.14 15.99
C GLY A 77 -1.85 -1.20 15.84
N LYS A 78 -1.73 -2.35 16.50
CA LYS A 78 -2.70 -3.45 16.42
C LYS A 78 -4.12 -3.01 16.73
N THR A 79 -4.34 -2.26 17.80
CA THR A 79 -5.67 -1.80 18.23
C THR A 79 -6.31 -0.94 17.14
N GLN A 80 -5.60 0.08 16.65
CA GLN A 80 -6.09 0.96 15.59
C GLN A 80 -6.33 0.20 14.28
N THR A 81 -5.47 -0.77 13.91
CA THR A 81 -5.68 -1.62 12.73
C THR A 81 -6.99 -2.39 12.83
N VAL A 82 -7.28 -2.97 14.00
CA VAL A 82 -8.53 -3.71 14.25
C VAL A 82 -9.74 -2.77 14.23
N GLU A 83 -9.65 -1.60 14.83
CA GLU A 83 -10.71 -0.57 14.83
C GLU A 83 -11.04 -0.08 13.41
N ILE A 84 -10.00 0.16 12.58
CA ILE A 84 -10.19 0.56 11.18
C ILE A 84 -10.85 -0.57 10.38
N PHE A 85 -10.40 -1.81 10.57
CA PHE A 85 -11.01 -2.98 9.94
C PHE A 85 -12.48 -3.13 10.37
N GLU A 86 -12.78 -3.00 11.67
CA GLU A 86 -14.15 -3.07 12.18
C GLU A 86 -15.04 -1.97 11.59
N SER A 87 -14.56 -0.72 11.53
CA SER A 87 -15.30 0.38 10.90
C SER A 87 -15.60 0.09 9.42
N LEU A 88 -14.61 -0.41 8.68
CA LEU A 88 -14.78 -0.77 7.27
C LEU A 88 -15.87 -1.84 7.09
N ILE A 89 -15.87 -2.87 7.92
CA ILE A 89 -16.81 -4.00 7.83
C ILE A 89 -18.23 -3.61 8.31
N ARG A 90 -18.32 -2.80 9.36
CA ARG A 90 -19.59 -2.38 9.94
C ARG A 90 -20.32 -1.36 9.07
N ASP A 91 -19.59 -0.37 8.57
CA ASP A 91 -20.18 0.85 8.03
C ASP A 91 -20.39 0.82 6.50
N PHE A 92 -19.72 -0.09 5.78
CA PHE A 92 -19.73 -0.12 4.30
C PHE A 92 -20.23 -1.47 3.75
N ASN A 93 -21.56 -1.62 3.67
CA ASN A 93 -22.20 -2.88 3.27
C ASN A 93 -22.04 -3.23 1.78
N TYR A 94 -21.66 -2.26 0.96
CA TYR A 94 -21.54 -2.41 -0.50
C TYR A 94 -20.12 -2.79 -0.96
N LEU A 95 -19.19 -2.94 -0.03
CA LEU A 95 -17.83 -3.34 -0.31
C LEU A 95 -17.62 -4.85 -0.14
N GLN A 96 -16.53 -5.32 -0.72
CA GLN A 96 -15.92 -6.58 -0.36
C GLN A 96 -14.46 -6.35 0.06
N VAL A 97 -13.99 -7.15 1.00
CA VAL A 97 -12.68 -6.96 1.61
C VAL A 97 -11.87 -8.25 1.57
N ILE A 98 -10.63 -8.14 1.14
CA ILE A 98 -9.64 -9.20 1.27
C ILE A 98 -8.66 -8.75 2.36
N ALA A 99 -8.67 -9.42 3.50
CA ALA A 99 -7.81 -9.09 4.63
C ALA A 99 -6.66 -10.10 4.76
N ILE A 100 -5.42 -9.61 4.73
CA ILE A 100 -4.23 -10.44 4.89
C ILE A 100 -3.67 -10.23 6.30
N SER A 101 -3.75 -11.25 7.13
CA SER A 101 -3.23 -11.25 8.52
C SER A 101 -1.75 -11.61 8.61
N GLY A 102 -1.16 -12.12 7.52
CA GLY A 102 0.19 -12.66 7.52
C GLY A 102 0.30 -13.87 8.47
N LYS A 103 1.42 -13.97 9.17
CA LYS A 103 1.66 -15.04 10.17
C LYS A 103 1.08 -14.72 11.55
N ASN A 104 0.35 -13.61 11.70
CA ASN A 104 -0.19 -13.17 12.98
C ASN A 104 -1.56 -13.82 13.27
N THR A 105 -1.55 -14.94 13.97
CA THR A 105 -2.78 -15.70 14.33
C THR A 105 -3.77 -14.88 15.15
N LYS A 106 -3.29 -14.03 16.08
CA LYS A 106 -4.15 -13.16 16.89
C LYS A 106 -4.85 -12.09 16.04
N MET A 107 -4.21 -11.61 14.99
CA MET A 107 -4.83 -10.69 14.04
C MET A 107 -5.91 -11.40 13.23
N LYS A 108 -5.63 -12.62 12.75
CA LYS A 108 -6.60 -13.45 12.05
C LYS A 108 -7.84 -13.72 12.90
N GLU A 109 -7.64 -14.10 14.17
CA GLU A 109 -8.75 -14.30 15.12
C GLU A 109 -9.57 -13.02 15.32
N SER A 110 -8.90 -11.87 15.49
CA SER A 110 -9.58 -10.58 15.63
C SER A 110 -10.44 -10.24 14.41
N PHE A 111 -9.91 -10.46 13.20
CA PHE A 111 -10.67 -10.26 11.98
C PHE A 111 -11.84 -11.21 11.83
N ASN A 112 -11.66 -12.51 12.11
CA ASN A 112 -12.73 -13.49 12.08
C ASN A 112 -13.87 -13.11 13.05
N ASN A 113 -13.54 -12.71 14.28
CA ASN A 113 -14.53 -12.31 15.28
C ASN A 113 -15.36 -11.09 14.81
N ILE A 114 -14.72 -10.12 14.14
CA ILE A 114 -15.42 -8.96 13.57
C ILE A 114 -16.35 -9.41 12.44
N VAL A 115 -15.85 -10.22 11.51
CA VAL A 115 -16.64 -10.71 10.38
C VAL A 115 -17.88 -11.47 10.86
N GLN A 116 -17.74 -12.35 11.84
CA GLN A 116 -18.86 -13.08 12.48
C GLN A 116 -19.83 -12.13 13.19
N LYS A 117 -19.29 -11.17 13.97
CA LYS A 117 -20.11 -10.18 14.72
C LYS A 117 -21.06 -9.41 13.79
N TYR A 118 -20.64 -9.13 12.56
CA TYR A 118 -21.43 -8.34 11.60
C TYR A 118 -22.04 -9.19 10.47
N ASN A 119 -21.94 -10.53 10.52
CA ASN A 119 -22.47 -11.48 9.51
C ASN A 119 -21.96 -11.13 8.08
N LYS A 120 -20.63 -10.99 7.93
CA LYS A 120 -19.98 -10.52 6.68
C LYS A 120 -19.15 -11.59 5.97
N GLU A 121 -19.35 -12.86 6.27
CA GLU A 121 -18.59 -13.99 5.71
C GLU A 121 -18.65 -14.05 4.19
N ASN A 122 -19.75 -13.59 3.59
CA ASN A 122 -19.95 -13.57 2.14
C ASN A 122 -19.24 -12.41 1.42
N SER A 123 -18.80 -11.38 2.17
CA SER A 123 -18.17 -10.18 1.61
C SER A 123 -16.74 -9.95 2.09
N VAL A 124 -16.23 -10.80 2.98
CA VAL A 124 -14.88 -10.68 3.53
C VAL A 124 -14.14 -12.00 3.40
N LYS A 125 -12.97 -11.95 2.80
CA LYS A 125 -12.03 -13.09 2.72
C LYS A 125 -10.83 -12.79 3.60
N ILE A 126 -10.56 -13.65 4.59
CA ILE A 126 -9.41 -13.52 5.48
C ILE A 126 -8.37 -14.53 5.08
N LEU A 127 -7.21 -14.03 4.66
CA LEU A 127 -6.05 -14.82 4.25
C LEU A 127 -4.95 -14.72 5.33
N GLU A 128 -4.19 -15.78 5.45
CA GLU A 128 -2.91 -15.76 6.17
C GLU A 128 -1.82 -15.19 5.26
N TYR A 129 -0.62 -15.73 5.34
CA TYR A 129 0.43 -15.41 4.37
C TYR A 129 0.01 -15.92 2.98
N THR A 130 0.18 -15.07 1.98
CA THR A 130 -0.05 -15.42 0.58
C THR A 130 1.04 -14.87 -0.31
N ASN A 131 1.36 -15.58 -1.39
CA ASN A 131 2.24 -15.12 -2.45
C ASN A 131 1.45 -14.53 -3.66
N GLN A 132 0.12 -14.43 -3.54
CA GLN A 132 -0.78 -13.90 -4.58
C GLN A 132 -1.05 -12.40 -4.41
N VAL A 133 -0.20 -11.68 -3.68
CA VAL A 133 -0.37 -10.23 -3.48
C VAL A 133 -0.47 -9.44 -4.80
N PRO A 134 0.35 -9.73 -5.84
CA PRO A 134 0.21 -9.04 -7.13
C PRO A 134 -1.16 -9.24 -7.77
N GLU A 135 -1.68 -10.47 -7.74
CA GLU A 135 -3.01 -10.83 -8.25
C GLU A 135 -4.10 -10.07 -7.48
N LEU A 136 -4.02 -10.08 -6.15
CA LEU A 136 -4.99 -9.40 -5.29
C LEU A 136 -4.95 -7.88 -5.46
N MET A 137 -3.77 -7.27 -5.61
CA MET A 137 -3.65 -5.85 -5.93
C MET A 137 -4.29 -5.51 -7.29
N SER A 138 -4.16 -6.40 -8.28
CA SER A 138 -4.68 -6.17 -9.64
C SER A 138 -6.20 -6.09 -9.71
N ILE A 139 -6.91 -6.74 -8.79
CA ILE A 139 -8.39 -6.73 -8.72
C ILE A 139 -8.94 -5.71 -7.73
N SER A 140 -8.09 -5.12 -6.91
CA SER A 140 -8.50 -4.20 -5.84
C SER A 140 -8.69 -2.77 -6.34
N ASP A 141 -9.54 -2.03 -5.65
CA ASP A 141 -9.78 -0.60 -5.91
C ASP A 141 -8.96 0.30 -5.00
N LEU A 142 -8.60 -0.19 -3.83
CA LEU A 142 -7.93 0.53 -2.78
C LEU A 142 -7.16 -0.44 -1.90
N VAL A 143 -6.00 -0.04 -1.39
CA VAL A 143 -5.27 -0.79 -0.37
C VAL A 143 -5.27 -0.04 0.97
N VAL A 144 -5.45 -0.76 2.06
CA VAL A 144 -5.27 -0.26 3.43
C VAL A 144 -4.03 -0.92 4.01
N SER A 145 -3.00 -0.14 4.28
CA SER A 145 -1.70 -0.67 4.72
C SER A 145 -0.85 0.37 5.45
N LYS A 146 0.22 -0.10 6.07
CA LYS A 146 1.36 0.73 6.43
C LYS A 146 2.14 1.11 5.17
N PRO A 147 2.70 2.32 5.09
CA PRO A 147 3.40 2.79 3.91
C PRO A 147 4.88 2.37 3.90
N GLY A 148 5.15 1.07 4.10
CA GLY A 148 6.50 0.52 3.94
C GLY A 148 7.00 0.67 2.51
N GLY A 149 8.30 0.83 2.30
CA GLY A 149 8.87 1.14 0.98
C GLY A 149 8.45 0.18 -0.13
N LEU A 150 8.53 -1.14 0.12
CA LEU A 150 8.09 -2.15 -0.87
C LEU A 150 6.58 -2.06 -1.13
N THR A 151 5.75 -2.05 -0.08
CA THR A 151 4.29 -2.00 -0.24
C THR A 151 3.85 -0.72 -0.96
N THR A 152 4.50 0.41 -0.70
CA THR A 152 4.28 1.68 -1.40
C THR A 152 4.59 1.54 -2.89
N SER A 153 5.77 1.01 -3.24
CA SER A 153 6.20 0.83 -4.63
C SER A 153 5.30 -0.16 -5.40
N GLU A 154 4.93 -1.27 -4.76
CA GLU A 154 4.01 -2.28 -5.30
C GLU A 154 2.60 -1.71 -5.54
N SER A 155 2.09 -0.93 -4.60
CA SER A 155 0.80 -0.24 -4.70
C SER A 155 0.78 0.76 -5.84
N LEU A 156 1.80 1.61 -5.95
CA LEU A 156 1.94 2.57 -7.06
C LEU A 156 2.01 1.85 -8.40
N ALA A 157 2.84 0.82 -8.53
CA ALA A 157 2.98 0.03 -9.77
C ALA A 157 1.69 -0.68 -10.19
N SER A 158 0.87 -1.07 -9.21
CA SER A 158 -0.46 -1.68 -9.42
C SER A 158 -1.57 -0.65 -9.67
N ASN A 159 -1.27 0.63 -9.77
CA ASN A 159 -2.23 1.75 -9.86
C ASN A 159 -3.27 1.74 -8.74
N LEU A 160 -2.85 1.38 -7.53
CA LEU A 160 -3.71 1.15 -6.39
C LEU A 160 -3.50 2.24 -5.32
N PRO A 161 -4.45 3.18 -5.12
CA PRO A 161 -4.38 4.18 -4.07
C PRO A 161 -4.34 3.57 -2.67
N MET A 162 -3.71 4.26 -1.72
CA MET A 162 -3.49 3.74 -0.37
C MET A 162 -4.23 4.57 0.69
N ILE A 163 -4.97 3.88 1.57
CA ILE A 163 -5.29 4.38 2.90
C ILE A 163 -4.16 3.97 3.83
N ILE A 164 -3.48 4.96 4.37
CA ILE A 164 -2.28 4.78 5.15
C ILE A 164 -2.66 4.69 6.63
N ILE A 165 -2.21 3.63 7.26
CA ILE A 165 -2.48 3.36 8.67
C ILE A 165 -1.17 3.11 9.43
N ASN A 166 -1.08 3.58 10.66
CA ASN A 166 -0.02 3.26 11.62
C ASN A 166 1.41 3.29 11.04
N PRO A 167 1.85 4.33 10.34
CA PRO A 167 3.23 4.43 9.90
C PRO A 167 4.16 4.43 11.12
N ILE A 168 5.30 3.76 10.99
CA ILE A 168 6.36 3.80 12.00
C ILE A 168 7.10 5.12 11.86
N PRO A 169 7.39 5.83 12.98
CA PRO A 169 8.13 7.08 12.96
C PRO A 169 9.44 6.99 12.15
N GLY A 170 9.69 8.02 11.36
CA GLY A 170 10.81 8.09 10.43
C GLY A 170 10.40 7.70 9.01
N GLN A 171 11.01 6.71 8.41
CA GLN A 171 10.85 6.38 6.99
C GLN A 171 9.40 6.13 6.56
N GLU A 172 8.58 5.46 7.38
CA GLU A 172 7.19 5.22 6.98
C GLU A 172 6.33 6.50 7.07
N GLU A 173 6.61 7.40 8.01
CA GLU A 173 5.94 8.72 8.06
C GLU A 173 6.33 9.58 6.85
N GLU A 174 7.60 9.58 6.45
CA GLU A 174 8.06 10.27 5.23
C GLU A 174 7.38 9.71 3.98
N ASN A 175 7.22 8.39 3.90
CA ASN A 175 6.46 7.75 2.80
C ASN A 175 4.97 8.13 2.84
N ALA A 176 4.37 8.23 4.04
CA ALA A 176 2.97 8.65 4.20
C ALA A 176 2.75 10.08 3.70
N GLU A 177 3.62 11.00 4.11
CA GLU A 177 3.60 12.40 3.65
C GLU A 177 3.78 12.49 2.14
N PHE A 178 4.75 11.76 1.60
CA PHE A 178 4.98 11.71 0.14
C PHE A 178 3.74 11.25 -0.64
N LEU A 179 3.08 10.18 -0.19
CA LEU A 179 1.87 9.68 -0.84
C LEU A 179 0.69 10.67 -0.75
N GLU A 180 0.55 11.34 0.39
CA GLU A 180 -0.50 12.35 0.62
C GLU A 180 -0.29 13.60 -0.24
N GLU A 181 0.92 14.17 -0.24
CA GLU A 181 1.31 15.35 -1.03
C GLU A 181 1.09 15.13 -2.53
N ASN A 182 1.29 13.91 -3.00
CA ASN A 182 1.10 13.54 -4.41
C ASN A 182 -0.32 13.03 -4.73
N GLY A 183 -1.22 13.07 -3.76
CA GLY A 183 -2.61 12.66 -3.96
C GLY A 183 -2.78 11.20 -4.38
N THR A 184 -1.92 10.30 -3.86
CA THR A 184 -1.97 8.86 -4.11
C THR A 184 -2.35 8.07 -2.86
N GLY A 185 -2.31 8.72 -1.70
CA GLY A 185 -2.69 8.15 -0.42
C GLY A 185 -3.45 9.12 0.45
N ILE A 186 -4.11 8.59 1.48
CA ILE A 186 -4.74 9.36 2.56
C ILE A 186 -4.28 8.75 3.89
N TRP A 187 -3.64 9.56 4.72
CA TRP A 187 -3.16 9.12 6.01
C TRP A 187 -4.25 9.24 7.08
N LEU A 188 -4.74 8.10 7.57
CA LEU A 188 -5.63 8.00 8.72
C LEU A 188 -4.86 8.27 10.02
N ARG A 189 -4.84 9.52 10.45
CA ARG A 189 -4.25 9.92 11.72
C ARG A 189 -5.14 9.49 12.90
N LYS A 190 -4.57 9.39 14.09
CA LYS A 190 -5.30 8.92 15.31
C LYS A 190 -6.62 9.65 15.58
N ASN A 191 -6.69 10.92 15.22
CA ASN A 191 -7.88 11.77 15.47
C ASN A 191 -8.81 11.85 14.25
N SER A 192 -8.50 11.15 13.15
CA SER A 192 -9.35 11.13 11.96
C SER A 192 -10.52 10.18 12.16
N SER A 193 -11.71 10.60 11.77
CA SER A 193 -12.84 9.68 11.64
C SER A 193 -12.59 8.75 10.46
N THR A 194 -12.37 7.47 10.74
CA THR A 194 -12.21 6.43 9.70
C THR A 194 -13.42 6.40 8.78
N TYR A 195 -14.62 6.50 9.34
CA TYR A 195 -15.87 6.51 8.58
C TYR A 195 -15.93 7.69 7.60
N ASP A 196 -15.68 8.92 8.07
CA ASP A 196 -15.81 10.11 7.22
C ASP A 196 -14.78 10.12 6.09
N VAL A 197 -13.53 9.72 6.37
CA VAL A 197 -12.47 9.65 5.37
C VAL A 197 -12.77 8.59 4.31
N LEU A 198 -13.18 7.39 4.73
CA LEU A 198 -13.52 6.32 3.80
C LEU A 198 -14.78 6.66 3.01
N LYS A 199 -15.79 7.24 3.64
CA LYS A 199 -17.04 7.66 2.99
C LYS A 199 -16.77 8.72 1.93
N ASP A 200 -16.03 9.77 2.25
CA ASP A 200 -15.66 10.83 1.30
C ASP A 200 -14.91 10.28 0.08
N LEU A 201 -14.05 9.27 0.27
CA LEU A 201 -13.33 8.63 -0.83
C LEU A 201 -14.20 7.68 -1.64
N LEU A 202 -14.97 6.82 -0.98
CA LEU A 202 -15.68 5.71 -1.61
C LEU A 202 -16.98 6.18 -2.30
N ASP A 203 -17.60 7.23 -1.78
CA ASP A 203 -18.79 7.85 -2.37
C ASP A 203 -18.43 8.88 -3.48
N ASN A 204 -17.13 9.16 -3.69
CA ASN A 204 -16.65 10.05 -4.73
C ASN A 204 -15.79 9.32 -5.79
N PRO A 205 -16.41 8.76 -6.83
CA PRO A 205 -15.70 8.02 -7.87
C PRO A 205 -14.61 8.84 -8.59
N GLU A 206 -14.83 10.14 -8.79
CA GLU A 206 -13.86 11.01 -9.46
C GLU A 206 -12.61 11.23 -8.59
N LYS A 207 -12.77 11.33 -7.27
CA LYS A 207 -11.64 11.41 -6.33
C LYS A 207 -10.78 10.15 -6.41
N LEU A 208 -11.40 8.99 -6.33
CA LEU A 208 -10.70 7.71 -6.44
C LEU A 208 -10.02 7.53 -7.80
N LYS A 209 -10.70 7.92 -8.87
CA LYS A 209 -10.15 7.89 -10.23
C LYS A 209 -8.92 8.80 -10.37
N LYS A 210 -8.98 10.03 -9.83
CA LYS A 210 -7.84 10.95 -9.81
C LYS A 210 -6.66 10.36 -9.02
N MET A 211 -6.92 9.77 -7.87
CA MET A 211 -5.88 9.09 -7.09
C MET A 211 -5.23 7.96 -7.89
N LYS A 212 -6.02 7.13 -8.59
CA LYS A 212 -5.50 6.06 -9.48
C LYS A 212 -4.64 6.63 -10.63
N GLN A 213 -5.00 7.78 -11.19
CA GLN A 213 -4.18 8.44 -12.21
C GLN A 213 -2.85 8.93 -11.63
N ASN A 214 -2.88 9.53 -10.44
CA ASN A 214 -1.68 9.99 -9.76
C ASN A 214 -0.73 8.82 -9.41
N THR A 215 -1.25 7.66 -8.97
CA THR A 215 -0.41 6.49 -8.71
C THR A 215 0.34 6.04 -9.97
N ASN A 216 -0.31 6.08 -11.14
CA ASN A 216 0.34 5.71 -12.39
C ASN A 216 1.46 6.68 -12.81
N ILE A 217 1.31 7.98 -12.49
CA ILE A 217 2.34 9.00 -12.77
C ILE A 217 3.57 8.79 -11.88
N LEU A 218 3.36 8.46 -10.60
CA LEU A 218 4.45 8.27 -9.64
C LEU A 218 5.15 6.92 -9.73
N ALA A 219 4.52 5.93 -10.34
CA ALA A 219 5.03 4.57 -10.38
C ALA A 219 6.36 4.47 -11.15
N LYS A 220 7.42 4.04 -10.47
CA LYS A 220 8.74 3.73 -11.07
C LYS A 220 8.76 2.25 -11.48
N LYS A 221 8.12 1.93 -12.61
CA LYS A 221 7.88 0.54 -13.06
C LYS A 221 9.12 -0.16 -13.60
N HIS A 222 10.13 0.60 -14.02
CA HIS A 222 11.37 0.12 -14.64
C HIS A 222 12.58 0.23 -13.71
N SER A 223 12.36 0.35 -12.40
CA SER A 223 13.42 0.57 -11.42
C SER A 223 14.57 -0.45 -11.51
N THR A 224 14.27 -1.72 -11.77
CA THR A 224 15.31 -2.75 -11.90
C THR A 224 16.16 -2.54 -13.15
N GLU A 225 15.50 -2.29 -14.28
CA GLU A 225 16.15 -2.03 -15.57
C GLU A 225 17.01 -0.76 -15.47
N ASP A 226 16.45 0.34 -14.96
CA ASP A 226 17.14 1.61 -14.80
C ASP A 226 18.40 1.48 -13.93
N ILE A 227 18.33 0.72 -12.82
CA ILE A 227 19.49 0.46 -11.96
C ILE A 227 20.55 -0.36 -12.71
N CYS A 228 20.14 -1.40 -13.43
CA CYS A 228 21.08 -2.23 -14.19
C CYS A 228 21.80 -1.44 -15.28
N GLU A 229 21.08 -0.56 -16.01
CA GLU A 229 21.67 0.30 -17.06
C GLU A 229 22.71 1.29 -16.51
N ILE A 230 22.53 1.77 -15.27
CA ILE A 230 23.49 2.68 -14.63
C ILE A 230 24.75 1.92 -14.13
N CYS A 231 24.59 0.67 -13.75
CA CYS A 231 25.68 -0.13 -13.15
C CYS A 231 26.55 -0.87 -14.19
N ILE A 232 26.13 -0.95 -15.44
CA ILE A 232 26.84 -1.63 -16.54
C ILE A 232 27.59 -0.60 -17.40
#